data_3187baf45c860ed02da1612003cbfcf8
#
_entry.id   3187baf45c860ed02da1612003cbfcf8
#
_cell.length_a   1.000
_cell.length_b   1.000
_cell.length_c   1.000
_cell.angle_alpha   90.00
_cell.angle_beta   90.00
_cell.angle_gamma   90.00
#
_symmetry.space_group_name_H-M   'P 1'
#
loop_
_entity.id
_entity.type
_entity.pdbx_description
1 polymer ?
#
loop_
_entity_poly.entity_id
_entity_poly.type
_entity_poly.pdbx_seq_one_letter_code
_entity_poly.pdbx_strand_id
1 'polypeptide(L)'
;MAATYVTMQELRDNLGIGTLYSDTVVESVCQTAQDLLDQYLWFDSIPVVGATLQNNLATLVLSSAGSYATGQSITISGCGSTYNGTFTITATYPWTTGSGSFPLFTFFPLTWPNYPKGYSFIQYAKTAANQNYQLIVPYGKAAGVDTKTATYDQTGAVRQAAMLLAVDIWQARQQSSAGGISPDFSPSPYRMGNSLMGRVRGLIAPYTGPRSMVG
;
A
#
# COMPACT_ATOMS: atom_id res chain seq x y z
N MET A 1 -11.57 -10.31 6.74
CA MET A 1 -10.93 -9.68 7.92
C MET A 1 -11.85 -8.54 8.30
N ALA A 2 -12.13 -8.31 9.59
CA ALA A 2 -13.01 -7.19 9.96
C ALA A 2 -12.33 -5.85 9.65
N ALA A 3 -13.11 -4.85 9.21
CA ALA A 3 -12.63 -3.49 9.00
C ALA A 3 -12.21 -2.87 10.34
N THR A 4 -11.11 -2.11 10.34
CA THR A 4 -10.52 -1.54 11.56
C THR A 4 -10.71 -0.03 11.67
N TYR A 5 -10.83 0.69 10.53
CA TYR A 5 -10.99 2.15 10.56
C TYR A 5 -12.42 2.58 10.87
N VAL A 6 -13.41 1.81 10.42
CA VAL A 6 -14.82 1.99 10.74
C VAL A 6 -15.42 0.63 10.99
N THR A 7 -15.99 0.44 12.16
CA THR A 7 -16.67 -0.79 12.50
C THR A 7 -18.09 -0.81 11.93
N MET A 8 -18.61 -2.01 11.72
CA MET A 8 -20.00 -2.24 11.30
C MET A 8 -21.00 -1.52 12.23
N GLN A 9 -20.76 -1.54 13.55
CA GLN A 9 -21.66 -0.91 14.52
C GLN A 9 -21.63 0.62 14.39
N GLU A 10 -20.48 1.23 14.24
CA GLU A 10 -20.35 2.69 14.02
C GLU A 10 -21.06 3.14 12.75
N LEU A 11 -20.96 2.34 11.67
CA LEU A 11 -21.67 2.65 10.43
C LEU A 11 -23.18 2.53 10.61
N ARG A 12 -23.66 1.51 11.32
CA ARG A 12 -25.09 1.35 11.66
C ARG A 12 -25.63 2.52 12.47
N ASP A 13 -24.89 2.93 13.49
CA ASP A 13 -25.26 4.04 14.37
C ASP A 13 -25.30 5.37 13.59
N ASN A 14 -24.31 5.59 12.74
CA ASN A 14 -24.23 6.80 11.90
C ASN A 14 -25.40 6.88 10.87
N LEU A 15 -25.78 5.76 10.29
CA LEU A 15 -26.87 5.70 9.29
C LEU A 15 -28.26 5.53 9.90
N GLY A 16 -28.35 5.20 11.19
CA GLY A 16 -29.62 4.91 11.85
C GLY A 16 -30.35 3.67 11.33
N ILE A 17 -29.63 2.70 10.76
CA ILE A 17 -30.23 1.53 10.08
C ILE A 17 -30.48 0.33 11.02
N GLY A 18 -30.01 0.38 12.26
CA GLY A 18 -30.15 -0.70 13.23
C GLY A 18 -29.74 -2.07 12.68
N THR A 19 -30.57 -3.08 12.87
CA THR A 19 -30.35 -4.46 12.40
C THR A 19 -31.07 -4.80 11.10
N LEU A 20 -31.54 -3.80 10.35
CA LEU A 20 -32.34 -4.00 9.14
C LEU A 20 -31.59 -4.78 8.04
N TYR A 21 -30.28 -4.63 7.99
CA TYR A 21 -29.42 -5.31 7.02
C TYR A 21 -28.50 -6.31 7.70
N SER A 22 -28.13 -7.38 6.99
CA SER A 22 -27.23 -8.40 7.54
C SER A 22 -25.84 -7.82 7.81
N ASP A 23 -25.17 -8.36 8.82
CA ASP A 23 -23.82 -7.96 9.22
C ASP A 23 -22.83 -8.07 8.06
N THR A 24 -22.94 -9.13 7.27
CA THR A 24 -22.07 -9.37 6.11
C THR A 24 -22.14 -8.22 5.09
N VAL A 25 -23.33 -7.68 4.85
CA VAL A 25 -23.54 -6.58 3.89
C VAL A 25 -22.91 -5.29 4.42
N VAL A 26 -23.15 -4.98 5.70
CA VAL A 26 -22.63 -3.75 6.32
C VAL A 26 -21.10 -3.84 6.44
N GLU A 27 -20.57 -4.99 6.87
CA GLU A 27 -19.13 -5.24 6.97
C GLU A 27 -18.43 -5.11 5.61
N SER A 28 -19.04 -5.61 4.52
CA SER A 28 -18.48 -5.47 3.18
C SER A 28 -18.33 -4.01 2.74
N VAL A 29 -19.20 -3.11 3.22
CA VAL A 29 -19.09 -1.67 2.95
C VAL A 29 -17.93 -1.07 3.73
N CYS A 30 -17.82 -1.39 5.01
CA CYS A 30 -16.70 -0.93 5.85
C CYS A 30 -15.36 -1.39 5.27
N GLN A 31 -15.27 -2.66 4.86
CA GLN A 31 -14.06 -3.22 4.25
C GLN A 31 -13.73 -2.53 2.91
N THR A 32 -14.72 -2.31 2.05
CA THR A 32 -14.49 -1.61 0.78
C THR A 32 -14.01 -0.16 1.00
N ALA A 33 -14.56 0.53 2.01
CA ALA A 33 -14.12 1.88 2.36
C ALA A 33 -12.67 1.89 2.85
N GLN A 34 -12.29 0.90 3.68
CA GLN A 34 -10.92 0.73 4.14
C GLN A 34 -9.97 0.44 2.98
N ASP A 35 -10.30 -0.52 2.10
CA ASP A 35 -9.46 -0.92 0.96
C ASP A 35 -9.21 0.27 -0.01
N LEU A 36 -10.23 1.12 -0.20
CA LEU A 36 -10.09 2.36 -0.99
C LEU A 36 -9.16 3.36 -0.31
N LEU A 37 -9.28 3.52 1.02
CA LEU A 37 -8.47 4.46 1.78
C LEU A 37 -7.01 4.02 1.83
N ASP A 38 -6.75 2.73 1.98
CA ASP A 38 -5.41 2.15 2.04
C ASP A 38 -4.59 2.42 0.77
N GLN A 39 -5.23 2.67 -0.37
CA GLN A 39 -4.54 3.04 -1.60
C GLN A 39 -3.89 4.44 -1.54
N TYR A 40 -4.36 5.30 -0.65
CA TYR A 40 -3.86 6.67 -0.48
C TYR A 40 -2.98 6.84 0.76
N LEU A 41 -3.18 6.01 1.77
CA LEU A 41 -2.37 6.04 2.99
C LEU A 41 -0.95 5.56 2.71
N TRP A 42 -0.02 6.11 3.47
CA TRP A 42 1.37 5.68 3.41
C TRP A 42 1.58 4.43 4.26
N PHE A 43 2.07 3.40 3.63
CA PHE A 43 2.55 2.20 4.31
C PHE A 43 4.04 2.05 4.01
N ASP A 44 4.85 1.86 5.04
CA ASP A 44 6.28 1.62 4.87
C ASP A 44 6.53 0.21 4.32
N SER A 45 6.05 -0.01 3.12
CA SER A 45 6.25 -1.29 2.43
C SER A 45 6.36 -1.09 0.92
N ILE A 46 7.34 -1.79 0.33
CA ILE A 46 7.65 -1.70 -1.10
C ILE A 46 7.69 -3.10 -1.68
N PRO A 47 7.11 -3.32 -2.88
CA PRO A 47 7.24 -4.58 -3.58
C PRO A 47 8.69 -4.91 -3.93
N VAL A 48 9.08 -6.17 -3.68
CA VAL A 48 10.35 -6.75 -4.12
C VAL A 48 10.12 -7.48 -5.43
N VAL A 49 10.81 -7.05 -6.48
CA VAL A 49 10.62 -7.58 -7.84
C VAL A 49 11.71 -8.54 -8.27
N GLY A 50 12.85 -8.53 -7.60
CA GLY A 50 13.95 -9.44 -7.90
C GLY A 50 14.91 -9.56 -6.72
N ALA A 51 15.67 -10.65 -6.71
CA ALA A 51 16.60 -10.97 -5.66
C ALA A 51 17.82 -11.73 -6.20
N THR A 52 18.97 -11.53 -5.54
CA THR A 52 20.18 -12.34 -5.73
C THR A 52 20.92 -12.46 -4.40
N LEU A 53 21.67 -13.52 -4.23
CA LEU A 53 22.52 -13.73 -3.06
C LEU A 53 23.89 -14.17 -3.51
N GLN A 54 24.93 -13.41 -3.17
CA GLN A 54 26.31 -13.70 -3.49
C GLN A 54 27.19 -13.38 -2.29
N ASN A 55 28.09 -14.29 -1.96
CA ASN A 55 29.07 -14.09 -0.88
C ASN A 55 28.44 -13.68 0.47
N ASN A 56 27.33 -14.31 0.84
CA ASN A 56 26.56 -13.99 2.05
C ASN A 56 25.96 -12.57 2.07
N LEU A 57 25.81 -11.94 0.91
CA LEU A 57 25.16 -10.66 0.75
C LEU A 57 23.95 -10.82 -0.15
N ALA A 58 22.77 -10.62 0.42
CA ALA A 58 21.52 -10.58 -0.33
C ALA A 58 21.31 -9.18 -0.91
N THR A 59 20.95 -9.11 -2.18
CA THR A 59 20.57 -7.87 -2.85
C THR A 59 19.16 -8.01 -3.38
N LEU A 60 18.29 -7.12 -2.98
CA LEU A 60 16.90 -7.07 -3.44
C LEU A 60 16.66 -5.85 -4.33
N VAL A 61 15.84 -6.05 -5.34
CA VAL A 61 15.35 -4.98 -6.22
C VAL A 61 13.97 -4.57 -5.77
N LEU A 62 13.80 -3.29 -5.44
CA LEU A 62 12.54 -2.69 -5.01
C LEU A 62 11.90 -1.93 -6.16
N SER A 63 10.58 -1.98 -6.28
CA SER A 63 9.82 -1.28 -7.32
C SER A 63 9.76 0.24 -7.13
N SER A 64 10.52 0.77 -6.18
CA SER A 64 10.45 2.17 -5.76
C SER A 64 11.81 2.70 -5.37
N ALA A 65 12.10 3.95 -5.72
CA ALA A 65 13.35 4.60 -5.37
C ALA A 65 13.34 5.19 -3.94
N GLY A 66 14.47 5.06 -3.23
CA GLY A 66 14.85 5.93 -2.12
C GLY A 66 14.03 5.86 -0.83
N SER A 67 13.40 4.72 -0.53
CA SER A 67 12.51 4.64 0.65
C SER A 67 13.17 4.09 1.91
N TYR A 68 14.35 3.53 1.82
CA TYR A 68 15.07 2.94 2.96
C TYR A 68 16.48 3.49 3.08
N ALA A 69 16.99 3.52 4.31
CA ALA A 69 18.34 3.98 4.64
C ALA A 69 19.22 2.84 5.15
N THR A 70 20.53 2.97 4.96
CA THR A 70 21.52 2.08 5.58
C THR A 70 21.39 2.15 7.11
N GLY A 71 21.45 0.99 7.76
CA GLY A 71 21.25 0.85 9.21
C GLY A 71 19.79 0.65 9.63
N GLN A 72 18.82 0.85 8.75
CA GLN A 72 17.40 0.62 9.04
C GLN A 72 17.10 -0.87 9.11
N SER A 73 16.23 -1.26 10.04
CA SER A 73 15.66 -2.60 10.09
C SER A 73 14.56 -2.76 9.04
N ILE A 74 14.55 -3.90 8.37
CA ILE A 74 13.56 -4.22 7.33
C ILE A 74 13.11 -5.67 7.46
N THR A 75 11.82 -5.90 7.25
CA THR A 75 11.24 -7.25 7.20
C THR A 75 10.89 -7.62 5.77
N ILE A 76 11.46 -8.71 5.29
CA ILE A 76 11.24 -9.25 3.95
C ILE A 76 10.30 -10.44 4.04
N SER A 77 9.30 -10.46 3.19
CA SER A 77 8.33 -11.55 3.07
C SER A 77 7.95 -11.81 1.60
N GLY A 78 7.48 -13.02 1.31
CA GLY A 78 7.07 -13.40 -0.06
C GLY A 78 8.23 -13.60 -1.06
N CYS A 79 9.49 -13.56 -0.62
CA CYS A 79 10.66 -13.71 -1.47
C CYS A 79 11.28 -15.12 -1.43
N GLY A 80 10.62 -16.08 -0.78
CA GLY A 80 11.15 -17.42 -0.55
C GLY A 80 11.97 -17.52 0.75
N SER A 81 12.18 -18.74 1.23
CA SER A 81 12.82 -19.00 2.54
C SER A 81 14.24 -18.44 2.64
N THR A 82 14.95 -18.35 1.53
CA THR A 82 16.31 -17.81 1.49
C THR A 82 16.36 -16.33 1.84
N TYR A 83 15.40 -15.54 1.37
CA TYR A 83 15.42 -14.07 1.51
C TYR A 83 14.50 -13.55 2.62
N ASN A 84 13.48 -14.33 3.01
CA ASN A 84 12.53 -13.91 4.05
C ASN A 84 13.20 -13.78 5.42
N GLY A 85 12.75 -12.78 6.19
CA GLY A 85 13.21 -12.51 7.55
C GLY A 85 13.34 -11.04 7.84
N THR A 86 13.81 -10.71 9.04
CA THR A 86 14.09 -9.33 9.46
C THR A 86 15.60 -9.12 9.48
N PHE A 87 16.06 -8.07 8.79
CA PHE A 87 17.47 -7.79 8.58
C PHE A 87 17.76 -6.30 8.74
N THR A 88 19.02 -5.97 9.01
CA THR A 88 19.53 -4.60 8.95
C THR A 88 20.09 -4.33 7.57
N ILE A 89 19.67 -3.23 6.96
CA ILE A 89 20.17 -2.81 5.65
C ILE A 89 21.64 -2.38 5.79
N THR A 90 22.50 -2.99 5.01
CA THR A 90 23.94 -2.67 4.97
C THR A 90 24.27 -1.62 3.92
N ALA A 91 23.52 -1.58 2.82
CA ALA A 91 23.65 -0.57 1.77
C ALA A 91 22.34 -0.35 1.01
N THR A 92 22.17 0.87 0.48
CA THR A 92 21.07 1.25 -0.39
C THR A 92 21.61 1.95 -1.62
N TYR A 93 21.04 1.66 -2.79
CA TYR A 93 21.44 2.26 -4.06
C TYR A 93 20.21 2.71 -4.82
N PRO A 94 20.02 4.01 -5.03
CA PRO A 94 18.99 4.49 -5.96
C PRO A 94 19.43 4.13 -7.39
N TRP A 95 18.47 3.80 -8.23
CA TRP A 95 18.77 3.61 -9.65
C TRP A 95 19.10 4.96 -10.27
N THR A 96 20.37 5.18 -10.58
CA THR A 96 20.83 6.33 -11.33
C THR A 96 21.26 5.87 -12.73
N THR A 97 20.64 6.39 -13.77
CA THR A 97 21.11 6.26 -15.15
C THR A 97 22.33 7.18 -15.33
N GLY A 98 23.48 6.76 -14.87
CA GLY A 98 24.74 7.49 -15.07
C GLY A 98 25.87 6.48 -15.10
N SER A 99 26.79 6.66 -16.02
CA SER A 99 28.04 5.88 -16.18
C SER A 99 29.00 6.15 -15.00
N GLY A 100 28.53 5.94 -13.77
CA GLY A 100 29.33 5.90 -12.59
C GLY A 100 29.75 4.47 -12.34
N SER A 101 31.04 4.25 -12.13
CA SER A 101 31.61 2.97 -11.72
C SER A 101 31.07 2.62 -10.33
N PHE A 102 29.90 2.00 -10.26
CA PHE A 102 29.38 1.47 -9.00
C PHE A 102 30.09 0.15 -8.69
N PRO A 103 30.56 -0.07 -7.47
CA PRO A 103 31.16 -1.35 -7.08
C PRO A 103 30.23 -2.56 -7.26
N LEU A 104 28.93 -2.32 -7.49
CA LEU A 104 27.94 -3.34 -7.81
C LEU A 104 28.17 -4.02 -9.17
N PHE A 105 28.77 -3.35 -10.16
CA PHE A 105 28.97 -3.92 -11.50
C PHE A 105 30.01 -5.03 -11.55
N THR A 106 30.86 -5.17 -10.55
CA THR A 106 31.80 -6.30 -10.45
C THR A 106 31.15 -7.61 -10.01
N PHE A 107 29.97 -7.57 -9.43
CA PHE A 107 29.27 -8.75 -8.91
C PHE A 107 28.01 -9.14 -9.70
N PHE A 108 27.53 -8.29 -10.60
CA PHE A 108 26.36 -8.59 -11.42
C PHE A 108 26.79 -8.96 -12.82
N PRO A 109 26.39 -10.15 -13.33
CA PRO A 109 26.60 -10.45 -14.73
C PRO A 109 25.89 -9.40 -15.59
N LEU A 110 26.51 -9.00 -16.69
CA LEU A 110 26.06 -8.00 -17.69
C LEU A 110 24.63 -8.20 -18.26
N THR A 111 23.85 -9.14 -17.75
CA THR A 111 22.53 -9.55 -18.22
C THR A 111 21.39 -9.11 -17.30
N TRP A 112 21.60 -8.12 -16.40
CA TRP A 112 20.49 -7.58 -15.62
C TRP A 112 19.48 -6.90 -16.54
N PRO A 113 18.18 -7.21 -16.38
CA PRO A 113 17.17 -6.50 -17.14
C PRO A 113 17.28 -5.00 -16.82
N ASN A 114 17.15 -4.16 -17.85
CA ASN A 114 17.12 -2.71 -17.70
C ASN A 114 15.87 -2.34 -16.88
N TYR A 115 16.03 -2.16 -15.58
CA TYR A 115 14.96 -1.65 -14.77
C TYR A 115 14.69 -0.18 -15.11
N PRO A 116 13.41 0.21 -15.23
CA PRO A 116 13.06 1.61 -15.47
C PRO A 116 13.55 2.51 -14.33
N LYS A 117 13.67 3.81 -14.61
CA LYS A 117 13.91 4.80 -13.56
C LYS A 117 12.86 4.66 -12.45
N GLY A 118 13.29 4.74 -11.20
CA GLY A 118 12.39 4.63 -10.05
C GLY A 118 12.53 3.33 -9.25
N TYR A 119 13.32 2.38 -9.71
CA TYR A 119 13.71 1.23 -8.89
C TYR A 119 14.87 1.58 -7.94
N SER A 120 15.02 0.82 -6.88
CA SER A 120 16.16 0.92 -5.97
C SER A 120 16.63 -0.46 -5.54
N PHE A 121 17.81 -0.52 -4.98
CA PHE A 121 18.44 -1.74 -4.48
C PHE A 121 18.73 -1.58 -3.00
N ILE A 122 18.48 -2.64 -2.24
CA ILE A 122 18.90 -2.76 -0.86
C ILE A 122 19.75 -4.00 -0.69
N GLN A 123 20.73 -3.93 0.21
CA GLN A 123 21.57 -5.06 0.58
C GLN A 123 21.51 -5.32 2.07
N TYR A 124 21.59 -6.60 2.44
CA TYR A 124 21.73 -7.05 3.82
C TYR A 124 22.51 -8.35 3.91
N ALA A 125 23.13 -8.59 5.04
CA ALA A 125 23.91 -9.81 5.28
C ALA A 125 22.96 -11.01 5.48
N LYS A 126 23.21 -12.09 4.74
CA LYS A 126 22.48 -13.36 4.83
C LYS A 126 23.39 -14.53 4.52
N THR A 127 23.67 -15.35 5.51
CA THR A 127 24.44 -16.59 5.31
C THR A 127 23.57 -17.65 4.66
N ALA A 128 23.81 -17.93 3.38
CA ALA A 128 23.18 -18.99 2.61
C ALA A 128 23.98 -19.28 1.34
N ALA A 129 23.63 -20.36 0.63
CA ALA A 129 24.26 -20.68 -0.66
C ALA A 129 24.02 -19.58 -1.69
N ASN A 130 25.01 -19.31 -2.53
CA ASN A 130 24.90 -18.33 -3.60
C ASN A 130 23.71 -18.65 -4.51
N GLN A 131 22.93 -17.64 -4.84
CA GLN A 131 21.81 -17.71 -5.75
C GLN A 131 21.96 -16.64 -6.82
N ASN A 132 21.86 -17.05 -8.08
CA ASN A 132 21.83 -16.13 -9.19
C ASN A 132 20.60 -15.24 -9.10
N TYR A 133 20.64 -14.13 -9.86
CA TYR A 133 19.49 -13.25 -9.94
C TYR A 133 18.24 -14.00 -10.41
N GLN A 134 17.15 -13.78 -9.71
CA GLN A 134 15.83 -14.32 -10.05
C GLN A 134 14.74 -13.24 -9.87
N LEU A 135 13.72 -13.29 -10.71
CA LEU A 135 12.51 -12.51 -10.52
C LEU A 135 11.70 -13.10 -9.38
N ILE A 136 11.08 -12.25 -8.58
CA ILE A 136 10.16 -12.63 -7.52
C ILE A 136 8.73 -12.47 -8.05
N VAL A 137 8.05 -13.59 -8.29
CA VAL A 137 6.68 -13.61 -8.84
C VAL A 137 5.84 -14.65 -8.06
N PRO A 138 4.71 -14.26 -7.45
CA PRO A 138 4.23 -12.88 -7.27
C PRO A 138 5.22 -12.04 -6.46
N TYR A 139 5.13 -10.71 -6.55
CA TYR A 139 6.08 -9.83 -5.89
C TYR A 139 6.15 -10.10 -4.39
N GLY A 140 7.38 -10.08 -3.86
CA GLY A 140 7.60 -10.06 -2.43
C GLY A 140 7.32 -8.68 -1.84
N LYS A 141 7.46 -8.57 -0.54
CA LYS A 141 7.25 -7.34 0.21
C LYS A 141 8.46 -7.06 1.08
N ALA A 142 8.96 -5.85 1.01
CA ALA A 142 9.91 -5.27 1.94
C ALA A 142 9.17 -4.24 2.81
N ALA A 143 9.17 -4.43 4.13
CA ALA A 143 8.48 -3.55 5.07
C ALA A 143 9.48 -2.99 6.09
N GLY A 144 9.54 -1.67 6.21
CA GLY A 144 10.31 -0.99 7.24
C GLY A 144 9.60 -1.00 8.60
N VAL A 145 10.26 -0.45 9.61
CA VAL A 145 9.66 -0.21 10.93
C VAL A 145 8.93 1.12 10.87
N ASP A 146 7.61 1.09 10.88
CA ASP A 146 6.78 2.26 10.87
C ASP A 146 5.75 2.25 11.99
N THR A 147 5.75 3.29 12.80
CA THR A 147 4.80 3.47 13.90
C THR A 147 3.52 4.20 13.49
N LYS A 148 3.49 4.87 12.33
CA LYS A 148 2.31 5.60 11.85
C LYS A 148 1.19 4.65 11.42
N THR A 149 1.52 3.62 10.65
CA THR A 149 0.54 2.64 10.16
C THR A 149 -0.13 1.87 11.29
N ALA A 150 0.60 1.61 12.37
CA ALA A 150 0.11 0.90 13.54
C ALA A 150 -0.98 1.68 14.32
N THR A 151 -1.17 2.96 14.01
CA THR A 151 -2.12 3.84 14.71
C THR A 151 -3.22 4.42 13.81
N TYR A 152 -3.31 3.99 12.55
CA TYR A 152 -4.34 4.50 11.63
C TYR A 152 -5.75 4.19 12.09
N ASP A 153 -5.97 3.04 12.72
CA ASP A 153 -7.23 2.64 13.33
C ASP A 153 -7.67 3.54 14.50
N GLN A 154 -6.73 4.25 15.12
CA GLN A 154 -6.97 5.21 16.21
C GLN A 154 -6.89 6.67 15.76
N THR A 155 -6.48 6.92 14.52
CA THR A 155 -6.32 8.28 14.00
C THR A 155 -7.66 8.85 13.56
N GLY A 156 -8.15 9.88 14.25
CA GLY A 156 -9.47 10.47 14.00
C GLY A 156 -9.70 10.90 12.56
N ALA A 157 -8.70 11.49 11.88
CA ALA A 157 -8.82 11.92 10.49
C ALA A 157 -8.97 10.72 9.52
N VAL A 158 -8.24 9.62 9.75
CA VAL A 158 -8.32 8.39 8.95
C VAL A 158 -9.69 7.72 9.17
N ARG A 159 -10.13 7.61 10.42
CA ARG A 159 -11.45 7.06 10.78
C ARG A 159 -12.58 7.87 10.16
N GLN A 160 -12.50 9.20 10.23
CA GLN A 160 -13.50 10.08 9.63
C GLN A 160 -13.51 9.95 8.09
N ALA A 161 -12.36 9.85 7.46
CA ALA A 161 -12.26 9.63 6.02
C ALA A 161 -12.88 8.28 5.61
N ALA A 162 -12.62 7.21 6.37
CA ALA A 162 -13.22 5.89 6.15
C ALA A 162 -14.75 5.92 6.35
N MET A 163 -15.25 6.62 7.38
CA MET A 163 -16.67 6.77 7.61
C MET A 163 -17.37 7.50 6.44
N LEU A 164 -16.78 8.58 5.94
CA LEU A 164 -17.32 9.30 4.77
C LEU A 164 -17.42 8.40 3.54
N LEU A 165 -16.39 7.62 3.28
CA LEU A 165 -16.38 6.65 2.17
C LEU A 165 -17.44 5.57 2.38
N ALA A 166 -17.53 5.00 3.59
CA ALA A 166 -18.49 3.96 3.90
C ALA A 166 -19.94 4.44 3.73
N VAL A 167 -20.25 5.65 4.20
CA VAL A 167 -21.59 6.27 4.01
C VAL A 167 -21.89 6.49 2.53
N ASP A 168 -20.93 6.97 1.74
CA ASP A 168 -21.13 7.20 0.31
C ASP A 168 -21.35 5.88 -0.46
N ILE A 169 -20.54 4.86 -0.18
CA ILE A 169 -20.71 3.52 -0.76
C ILE A 169 -22.07 2.93 -0.39
N TRP A 170 -22.49 3.12 0.86
CA TRP A 170 -23.80 2.67 1.32
C TRP A 170 -24.94 3.35 0.56
N GLN A 171 -24.91 4.67 0.46
CA GLN A 171 -25.91 5.45 -0.26
C GLN A 171 -25.97 5.07 -1.75
N ALA A 172 -24.81 4.81 -2.37
CA ALA A 172 -24.74 4.33 -3.73
C ALA A 172 -25.49 3.00 -3.95
N ARG A 173 -25.32 2.07 -3.01
CA ARG A 173 -26.05 0.77 -3.06
C ARG A 173 -27.56 0.93 -2.91
N GLN A 174 -28.01 1.90 -2.14
CA GLN A 174 -29.45 2.17 -1.94
C GLN A 174 -30.10 2.74 -3.20
N GLN A 175 -29.42 3.61 -3.93
CA GLN A 175 -29.94 4.24 -5.14
C GLN A 175 -30.13 3.25 -6.29
N SER A 176 -29.31 2.21 -6.38
CA SER A 176 -29.42 1.22 -7.45
C SER A 176 -30.61 0.26 -7.29
N SER A 177 -31.15 0.09 -6.09
CA SER A 177 -32.31 -0.76 -5.84
C SER A 177 -33.66 -0.04 -5.94
N ALA A 178 -33.66 1.29 -5.96
CA ALA A 178 -34.85 2.09 -6.18
C ALA A 178 -35.08 2.32 -7.69
N GLY A 179 -35.32 1.24 -8.44
CA GLY A 179 -35.78 1.29 -9.83
C GLY A 179 -37.18 1.88 -10.04
N GLY A 180 -37.58 2.80 -9.19
CA GLY A 180 -38.82 3.59 -9.32
C GLY A 180 -38.48 4.93 -9.96
N ILE A 181 -38.74 5.04 -11.25
CA ILE A 181 -38.76 6.31 -11.98
C ILE A 181 -39.85 7.16 -11.36
N SER A 182 -39.50 8.04 -10.42
CA SER A 182 -40.35 9.18 -10.10
C SER A 182 -40.16 10.18 -11.25
N PRO A 183 -41.24 10.61 -11.91
CA PRO A 183 -41.14 11.52 -13.06
C PRO A 183 -40.53 12.90 -12.74
N ASP A 184 -40.33 13.19 -11.46
CA ASP A 184 -39.75 14.45 -10.99
C ASP A 184 -38.29 14.29 -10.49
N PHE A 185 -37.71 13.10 -10.63
CA PHE A 185 -36.35 12.84 -10.26
C PHE A 185 -35.47 13.00 -11.50
N SER A 186 -34.96 14.19 -11.72
CA SER A 186 -33.73 14.29 -12.53
C SER A 186 -32.64 13.47 -11.83
N PRO A 187 -32.15 12.38 -12.44
CA PRO A 187 -31.05 11.64 -11.84
C PRO A 187 -29.88 12.61 -11.71
N SER A 188 -29.64 13.06 -10.48
CA SER A 188 -28.35 13.69 -10.19
C SER A 188 -27.34 12.68 -10.67
N PRO A 189 -26.56 12.97 -11.73
CA PRO A 189 -25.57 12.03 -12.20
C PRO A 189 -24.72 11.71 -10.99
N TYR A 190 -24.65 10.41 -10.67
CA TYR A 190 -23.91 9.89 -9.52
C TYR A 190 -22.50 10.45 -9.58
N ARG A 191 -22.35 11.58 -8.94
CA ARG A 191 -21.06 12.18 -8.69
C ARG A 191 -20.47 11.46 -7.47
N MET A 192 -19.99 10.26 -7.66
CA MET A 192 -18.79 9.86 -6.95
C MET A 192 -17.74 10.89 -7.34
N GLY A 193 -18.11 12.10 -6.97
CA GLY A 193 -17.48 13.26 -7.56
C GLY A 193 -16.16 13.43 -6.93
N ASN A 194 -15.26 13.93 -7.72
CA ASN A 194 -14.01 14.56 -7.33
C ASN A 194 -14.11 15.37 -6.01
N SER A 195 -15.29 15.81 -5.59
CA SER A 195 -15.53 16.51 -4.33
C SER A 195 -15.41 15.63 -3.09
N LEU A 196 -15.91 14.38 -3.09
CA LEU A 196 -15.74 13.47 -1.95
C LEU A 196 -14.28 13.05 -1.82
N MET A 197 -13.68 12.63 -2.93
CA MET A 197 -12.26 12.29 -2.95
C MET A 197 -11.38 13.49 -2.58
N GLY A 198 -11.77 14.71 -2.96
CA GLY A 198 -11.09 15.93 -2.53
C GLY A 198 -11.17 16.14 -1.02
N ARG A 199 -12.33 15.91 -0.39
CA ARG A 199 -12.49 15.99 1.07
C ARG A 199 -11.71 14.92 1.78
N VAL A 200 -11.78 13.67 1.31
CA VAL A 200 -11.04 12.54 1.87
C VAL A 200 -9.54 12.80 1.80
N ARG A 201 -9.03 13.21 0.63
CA ARG A 201 -7.61 13.57 0.46
C ARG A 201 -7.18 14.71 1.40
N GLY A 202 -8.03 15.70 1.62
CA GLY A 202 -7.76 16.78 2.57
C GLY A 202 -7.59 16.26 4.01
N LEU A 203 -8.44 15.33 4.44
CA LEU A 203 -8.36 14.73 5.77
C LEU A 203 -7.10 13.87 5.97
N ILE A 204 -6.73 13.09 4.95
CA ILE A 204 -5.61 12.15 5.04
C ILE A 204 -4.28 12.72 4.55
N ALA A 205 -4.23 13.97 4.07
CA ALA A 205 -3.02 14.59 3.53
C ALA A 205 -1.75 14.42 4.40
N PRO A 206 -1.82 14.54 5.74
CA PRO A 206 -0.66 14.30 6.61
C PRO A 206 -0.18 12.85 6.65
N TYR A 207 -1.00 11.91 6.18
CA TYR A 207 -0.78 10.46 6.25
C TYR A 207 -0.53 9.84 4.87
N THR A 208 -0.49 10.65 3.83
CA THR A 208 -0.16 10.19 2.48
C THR A 208 1.35 10.12 2.28
N GLY A 209 1.81 9.20 1.44
CA GLY A 209 3.22 9.08 1.10
C GLY A 209 3.72 10.23 0.23
N PRO A 210 5.03 10.49 0.23
CA PRO A 210 5.62 11.59 -0.55
C PRO A 210 5.33 11.51 -2.05
N ARG A 211 4.93 10.36 -2.57
CA ARG A 211 4.58 10.16 -3.98
C ARG A 211 3.19 10.67 -4.37
N SER A 212 2.28 10.70 -3.42
CA SER A 212 0.92 11.21 -3.66
C SER A 212 0.86 12.73 -3.65
N MET A 213 1.96 13.41 -3.28
CA MET A 213 2.08 14.86 -3.29
C MET A 213 2.52 15.41 -4.65
N VAL A 214 2.93 14.53 -5.57
CA VAL A 214 3.33 14.86 -6.95
C VAL A 214 2.28 14.24 -7.89
N GLY A 215 1.15 14.86 -7.96
CA GLY A 215 0.06 14.50 -8.86
C GLY A 215 -0.16 15.58 -9.90
#